data_9ad4cc7f2767b5b513125d7bca517989
#
_entry.id   9ad4cc7f2767b5b513125d7bca517989
#
_cell.length_a   1.000
_cell.length_b   1.000
_cell.length_c   1.000
_cell.angle_alpha   90.00
_cell.angle_beta   90.00
_cell.angle_gamma   90.00
#
_symmetry.space_group_name_H-M   'P 1'
#
loop_
_entity.id
_entity.type
_entity.pdbx_description
1 polymer ?
#
loop_
_entity_poly.entity_id
_entity_poly.type
_entity_poly.pdbx_seq_one_letter_code
_entity_poly.pdbx_strand_id
1 'polypeptide(L)'
;MKTLINLVQNYTRSLNMFRWLGFSLVFFLYFLIHSSVLAGNDGFAEKIINSQCKGCHRFEGKPKSKFELRAPDLMWGGVKFQRPWLVRRLLGQEDNLYPYSYRWDKLRLSLKHMILTREEAVIVADYMEKKFLDSRVKKSFVDMSTFTKMEAKLGGKIFREYSCLGCHQIKDNDGKLIGGPISVTLFDAGNRYTLDWLSRFAENPQDFTPHSGEYIADISERKARHLIGYLMTLGVNDFKFYEPWKSKEFKNADIERGAKIYKEYCVQCHGKNGGGDGPGAKGLNPKPAIHNKLPLNDYPDDYLYNLIFYGGKSVGKSPNMPDWGMTLSKQSLADVIAYLRSNFKGE
;
A
#
# COMPACT_ATOMS: atom_id res chain seq x y z
N MET A 1 64.53 35.73 -10.82
CA MET A 1 63.08 35.45 -11.12
C MET A 1 62.63 34.02 -10.85
N LYS A 2 63.44 33.00 -11.16
CA LYS A 2 63.03 31.55 -10.85
C LYS A 2 62.92 31.20 -9.36
N THR A 3 63.69 31.84 -8.51
CA THR A 3 63.76 31.59 -7.07
C THR A 3 62.46 32.10 -6.34
N LEU A 4 61.88 33.20 -6.74
CA LEU A 4 60.68 33.79 -6.19
C LEU A 4 59.41 32.95 -6.55
N ILE A 5 59.37 32.39 -7.76
CA ILE A 5 58.25 31.56 -8.23
C ILE A 5 58.18 30.25 -7.43
N ASN A 6 59.30 29.63 -7.13
CA ASN A 6 59.36 28.42 -6.32
C ASN A 6 58.95 28.64 -4.85
N LEU A 7 59.26 29.81 -4.28
CA LEU A 7 58.80 30.16 -2.93
C LEU A 7 57.27 30.36 -2.85
N VAL A 8 56.69 31.02 -3.85
CA VAL A 8 55.23 31.23 -3.91
C VAL A 8 54.50 29.92 -4.15
N GLN A 9 55.00 29.02 -5.01
CA GLN A 9 54.40 27.71 -5.24
C GLN A 9 54.45 26.78 -4.01
N ASN A 10 55.53 26.82 -3.22
CA ASN A 10 55.64 26.07 -1.99
C ASN A 10 54.72 26.61 -0.89
N TYR A 11 54.54 27.94 -0.82
CA TYR A 11 53.64 28.58 0.13
C TYR A 11 52.18 28.26 -0.15
N THR A 12 51.75 28.27 -1.42
CA THR A 12 50.38 27.90 -1.83
C THR A 12 50.10 26.40 -1.64
N ARG A 13 51.11 25.53 -1.84
CA ARG A 13 50.96 24.09 -1.53
C ARG A 13 50.80 23.82 -0.03
N SER A 14 51.55 24.52 0.81
CA SER A 14 51.43 24.42 2.27
C SER A 14 50.07 24.90 2.76
N LEU A 15 49.57 26.03 2.29
CA LEU A 15 48.24 26.55 2.61
C LEU A 15 47.09 25.62 2.18
N ASN A 16 47.20 25.01 1.01
CA ASN A 16 46.20 24.03 0.56
C ASN A 16 46.24 22.74 1.39
N MET A 17 47.40 22.27 1.79
CA MET A 17 47.56 21.09 2.64
C MET A 17 46.92 21.31 4.04
N PHE A 18 47.13 22.50 4.64
CA PHE A 18 46.51 22.88 5.91
C PHE A 18 44.98 23.02 5.81
N ARG A 19 44.46 23.52 4.67
CA ARG A 19 43.03 23.58 4.43
C ARG A 19 42.40 22.18 4.31
N TRP A 20 43.06 21.24 3.62
CA TRP A 20 42.62 19.85 3.50
C TRP A 20 42.66 19.08 4.83
N LEU A 21 43.70 19.29 5.62
CA LEU A 21 43.82 18.70 6.96
C LEU A 21 42.75 19.26 7.93
N GLY A 22 42.47 20.55 7.88
CA GLY A 22 41.40 21.18 8.67
C GLY A 22 40.03 20.66 8.29
N PHE A 23 39.70 20.51 7.00
CA PHE A 23 38.45 19.93 6.54
C PHE A 23 38.31 18.46 6.94
N SER A 24 39.37 17.67 6.86
CA SER A 24 39.37 16.27 7.27
C SER A 24 39.14 16.12 8.79
N LEU A 25 39.74 16.98 9.60
CA LEU A 25 39.59 16.92 11.07
C LEU A 25 38.20 17.32 11.52
N VAL A 26 37.62 18.36 10.92
CA VAL A 26 36.24 18.81 11.19
C VAL A 26 35.24 17.73 10.77
N PHE A 27 35.45 17.10 9.62
CA PHE A 27 34.59 16.01 9.13
C PHE A 27 34.67 14.77 10.06
N PHE A 28 35.88 14.46 10.53
CA PHE A 28 36.11 13.32 11.46
C PHE A 28 35.51 13.59 12.83
N LEU A 29 35.67 14.81 13.38
CA LEU A 29 35.03 15.24 14.60
C LEU A 29 33.49 15.26 14.49
N TYR A 30 32.97 15.74 13.39
CA TYR A 30 31.52 15.71 13.11
C TYR A 30 30.99 14.26 13.09
N PHE A 31 31.73 13.35 12.47
CA PHE A 31 31.37 11.91 12.41
C PHE A 31 31.45 11.24 13.79
N LEU A 32 32.47 11.57 14.60
CA LEU A 32 32.61 11.03 15.96
C LEU A 32 31.52 11.54 16.91
N ILE A 33 31.15 12.82 16.81
CA ILE A 33 30.08 13.39 17.64
C ILE A 33 28.72 12.79 17.24
N HIS A 34 28.44 12.64 15.97
CA HIS A 34 27.18 12.03 15.49
C HIS A 34 27.09 10.54 15.86
N SER A 35 28.20 9.82 15.79
CA SER A 35 28.24 8.40 16.18
C SER A 35 28.02 8.20 17.69
N SER A 36 28.53 9.08 18.53
CA SER A 36 28.34 8.99 19.97
C SER A 36 26.93 9.38 20.41
N VAL A 37 26.30 10.36 19.76
CA VAL A 37 24.92 10.74 20.03
C VAL A 37 23.95 9.62 19.61
N LEU A 38 24.18 9.00 18.45
CA LEU A 38 23.38 7.86 17.99
C LEU A 38 23.50 6.64 18.91
N ALA A 39 24.71 6.35 19.40
CA ALA A 39 24.92 5.24 20.33
C ALA A 39 24.27 5.49 21.71
N GLY A 40 24.25 6.73 22.18
CA GLY A 40 23.57 7.13 23.40
C GLY A 40 22.05 6.96 23.30
N ASN A 41 21.46 7.29 22.15
CA ASN A 41 20.04 7.16 21.90
C ASN A 41 19.60 5.68 21.80
N ASP A 42 20.39 4.81 21.17
CA ASP A 42 20.10 3.37 21.09
C ASP A 42 20.05 2.75 22.50
N GLY A 43 21.01 3.03 23.37
CA GLY A 43 21.02 2.54 24.75
C GLY A 43 19.86 3.08 25.59
N PHE A 44 19.45 4.33 25.37
CA PHE A 44 18.31 4.91 26.06
C PHE A 44 16.98 4.28 25.59
N ALA A 45 16.80 4.08 24.28
CA ALA A 45 15.65 3.37 23.74
C ALA A 45 15.53 1.95 24.28
N GLU A 46 16.65 1.22 24.32
CA GLU A 46 16.69 -0.15 24.85
C GLU A 46 16.29 -0.19 26.32
N LYS A 47 16.75 0.76 27.13
CA LYS A 47 16.35 0.89 28.54
C LYS A 47 14.84 1.09 28.67
N ILE A 48 14.23 1.98 27.87
CA ILE A 48 12.77 2.20 27.87
C ILE A 48 12.04 0.91 27.48
N ILE A 49 12.45 0.26 26.39
CA ILE A 49 11.84 -0.98 25.91
C ILE A 49 11.91 -2.06 26.98
N ASN A 50 13.07 -2.26 27.59
CA ASN A 50 13.27 -3.29 28.60
C ASN A 50 12.44 -3.03 29.86
N SER A 51 12.37 -1.77 30.34
CA SER A 51 11.68 -1.44 31.58
C SER A 51 10.16 -1.25 31.41
N GLN A 52 9.70 -0.80 30.22
CA GLN A 52 8.31 -0.35 30.06
C GLN A 52 7.51 -1.15 29.05
N CYS A 53 8.14 -1.79 28.06
CA CYS A 53 7.43 -2.46 26.97
C CYS A 53 7.45 -3.99 27.07
N LYS A 54 8.58 -4.60 27.48
CA LYS A 54 8.78 -6.06 27.54
C LYS A 54 7.83 -6.77 28.52
N GLY A 55 7.24 -6.05 29.47
CA GLY A 55 6.23 -6.61 30.37
C GLY A 55 4.95 -7.08 29.69
N CYS A 56 4.63 -6.50 28.52
CA CYS A 56 3.44 -6.82 27.73
C CYS A 56 3.78 -7.32 26.32
N HIS A 57 4.79 -6.74 25.67
CA HIS A 57 5.19 -7.04 24.31
C HIS A 57 6.41 -7.94 24.25
N ARG A 58 6.40 -8.87 23.30
CA ARG A 58 7.54 -9.70 22.99
C ARG A 58 8.36 -9.05 21.86
N PHE A 59 9.68 -9.00 22.04
CA PHE A 59 10.64 -8.44 21.11
C PHE A 59 11.61 -9.48 20.55
N GLU A 60 11.65 -10.68 21.14
CA GLU A 60 12.54 -11.77 20.75
C GLU A 60 11.99 -13.13 21.20
N GLY A 61 12.50 -14.21 20.62
CA GLY A 61 12.18 -15.57 21.00
C GLY A 61 10.76 -16.00 20.63
N LYS A 62 10.38 -17.20 21.06
CA LYS A 62 9.03 -17.75 20.87
C LYS A 62 8.26 -17.66 22.19
N PRO A 63 6.92 -17.48 22.17
CA PRO A 63 6.14 -17.57 23.40
C PRO A 63 6.18 -19.01 23.92
N LYS A 64 6.18 -19.19 25.23
CA LYS A 64 6.07 -20.52 25.85
C LYS A 64 4.73 -21.15 25.56
N SER A 65 3.67 -20.34 25.50
CA SER A 65 2.34 -20.72 25.06
C SER A 65 1.60 -19.55 24.41
N LYS A 66 0.51 -19.82 23.69
CA LYS A 66 -0.37 -18.77 23.18
C LYS A 66 -0.95 -17.85 24.26
N PHE A 67 -1.01 -18.33 25.50
CA PHE A 67 -1.59 -17.58 26.64
C PHE A 67 -0.62 -16.58 27.26
N GLU A 68 0.67 -16.62 26.89
CA GLU A 68 1.67 -15.65 27.35
C GLU A 68 1.64 -14.34 26.58
N LEU A 69 0.98 -14.32 25.42
CA LEU A 69 0.85 -13.12 24.61
C LEU A 69 -0.16 -12.16 25.25
N ARG A 70 0.30 -11.09 25.86
CA ARG A 70 -0.54 -10.06 26.48
C ARG A 70 -0.86 -8.90 25.54
N ALA A 71 0.00 -8.68 24.55
CA ALA A 71 -0.06 -7.61 23.57
C ALA A 71 0.58 -8.09 22.25
N PRO A 72 0.41 -7.36 21.14
CA PRO A 72 1.04 -7.72 19.87
C PRO A 72 2.56 -7.87 19.99
N ASP A 73 3.10 -8.84 19.27
CA ASP A 73 4.54 -8.95 19.11
C ASP A 73 5.10 -7.72 18.39
N LEU A 74 6.24 -7.24 18.88
CA LEU A 74 6.97 -6.11 18.30
C LEU A 74 8.34 -6.53 17.73
N MET A 75 8.58 -7.83 17.56
CA MET A 75 9.82 -8.40 17.00
C MET A 75 10.13 -7.87 15.59
N TRP A 76 9.10 -7.46 14.87
CA TRP A 76 9.13 -6.89 13.51
C TRP A 76 8.49 -5.50 13.45
N GLY A 77 8.46 -4.82 14.59
CA GLY A 77 7.78 -3.53 14.72
C GLY A 77 8.32 -2.46 13.79
N GLY A 78 9.61 -2.50 13.47
CA GLY A 78 10.27 -1.56 12.59
C GLY A 78 9.88 -1.68 11.11
N VAL A 79 9.54 -2.89 10.65
CA VAL A 79 9.03 -3.10 9.28
C VAL A 79 7.51 -3.07 9.21
N LYS A 80 6.83 -3.25 10.35
CA LYS A 80 5.37 -3.32 10.42
C LYS A 80 4.70 -1.96 10.41
N PHE A 81 5.19 -1.03 11.24
CA PHE A 81 4.52 0.23 11.49
C PHE A 81 5.16 1.37 10.73
N GLN A 82 4.34 2.27 10.24
CA GLN A 82 4.81 3.55 9.76
C GLN A 82 5.28 4.40 10.95
N ARG A 83 6.51 4.93 10.85
CA ARG A 83 7.13 5.72 11.91
C ARG A 83 6.25 6.86 12.45
N PRO A 84 5.59 7.68 11.61
CA PRO A 84 4.73 8.76 12.12
C PRO A 84 3.57 8.25 12.98
N TRP A 85 2.95 7.15 12.58
CA TRP A 85 1.90 6.51 13.37
C TRP A 85 2.44 5.94 14.69
N LEU A 86 3.59 5.26 14.64
CA LEU A 86 4.21 4.68 15.84
C LEU A 86 4.53 5.76 16.89
N VAL A 87 5.08 6.90 16.46
CA VAL A 87 5.33 8.05 17.35
C VAL A 87 4.03 8.54 17.99
N ARG A 88 2.97 8.77 17.22
CA ARG A 88 1.67 9.18 17.78
C ARG A 88 1.10 8.14 18.75
N ARG A 89 1.25 6.85 18.43
CA ARG A 89 0.83 5.77 19.32
C ARG A 89 1.55 5.80 20.66
N LEU A 90 2.85 6.01 20.65
CA LEU A 90 3.67 6.13 21.86
C LEU A 90 3.35 7.39 22.67
N LEU A 91 2.89 8.46 22.01
CA LEU A 91 2.38 9.68 22.63
C LEU A 91 0.95 9.55 23.18
N GLY A 92 0.29 8.41 23.02
CA GLY A 92 -1.10 8.23 23.43
C GLY A 92 -2.14 8.96 22.57
N GLN A 93 -1.78 9.34 21.35
CA GLN A 93 -2.62 10.10 20.41
C GLN A 93 -3.43 9.21 19.46
N GLU A 94 -3.30 7.90 19.58
CA GLU A 94 -3.99 6.93 18.74
C GLU A 94 -5.04 6.15 19.54
N ASP A 95 -6.16 5.84 18.90
CA ASP A 95 -7.27 5.10 19.49
C ASP A 95 -6.87 3.68 19.91
N ASN A 96 -7.73 3.06 20.73
CA ASN A 96 -7.57 1.66 21.09
C ASN A 96 -7.79 0.76 19.86
N LEU A 97 -6.77 -0.02 19.52
CA LEU A 97 -6.74 -0.87 18.32
C LEU A 97 -7.49 -2.19 18.51
N TYR A 98 -7.69 -2.60 19.74
CA TYR A 98 -8.33 -3.87 20.09
C TYR A 98 -9.56 -3.60 20.94
N PRO A 99 -10.74 -3.43 20.33
CA PRO A 99 -11.96 -3.03 21.05
C PRO A 99 -12.37 -4.01 22.14
N TYR A 100 -12.10 -5.28 21.91
CA TYR A 100 -12.42 -6.34 22.87
C TYR A 100 -11.26 -6.67 23.80
N SER A 101 -10.16 -7.09 23.27
CA SER A 101 -8.80 -7.21 23.87
C SER A 101 -7.87 -7.80 22.80
N TYR A 102 -6.57 -7.75 23.02
CA TYR A 102 -5.64 -8.50 22.17
C TYR A 102 -5.87 -10.01 22.27
N ARG A 103 -6.32 -10.47 23.44
CA ARG A 103 -6.71 -11.85 23.69
C ARG A 103 -8.21 -11.91 23.88
N TRP A 104 -8.91 -12.42 22.89
CA TRP A 104 -10.36 -12.59 22.89
C TRP A 104 -10.87 -13.59 23.95
N ASP A 105 -10.00 -14.47 24.48
CA ASP A 105 -10.31 -15.47 25.51
C ASP A 105 -10.33 -14.91 26.94
N LYS A 106 -9.97 -13.63 27.12
CA LYS A 106 -10.00 -12.96 28.42
C LYS A 106 -10.79 -11.66 28.34
N LEU A 107 -11.73 -11.52 29.24
CA LEU A 107 -12.48 -10.30 29.48
C LEU A 107 -11.54 -9.08 29.58
N ARG A 108 -11.92 -8.02 28.88
CA ARG A 108 -11.34 -6.69 28.83
C ARG A 108 -10.39 -6.38 30.00
N LEU A 109 -9.14 -6.53 29.80
CA LEU A 109 -8.17 -5.71 30.49
C LEU A 109 -8.00 -4.45 29.62
N SER A 110 -8.70 -3.38 29.95
CA SER A 110 -8.42 -2.05 29.41
C SER A 110 -7.10 -1.56 30.01
N LEU A 111 -6.02 -2.21 29.66
CA LEU A 111 -4.69 -1.71 29.98
C LEU A 111 -4.52 -0.44 29.17
N LYS A 112 -4.57 0.71 29.85
CA LYS A 112 -4.14 1.96 29.23
C LYS A 112 -2.73 1.74 28.72
N HIS A 113 -2.54 1.90 27.40
CA HIS A 113 -1.20 1.90 26.85
C HIS A 113 -0.39 3.02 27.51
N MET A 114 0.85 2.74 27.84
CA MET A 114 1.74 3.74 28.41
C MET A 114 1.96 4.91 27.44
N ILE A 115 2.21 6.06 27.98
CA ILE A 115 2.46 7.29 27.24
C ILE A 115 3.89 7.71 27.50
N LEU A 116 4.65 7.91 26.44
CA LEU A 116 6.02 8.43 26.48
C LEU A 116 6.03 9.93 26.24
N THR A 117 7.11 10.58 26.66
CA THR A 117 7.39 11.95 26.20
C THR A 117 7.68 11.97 24.71
N ARG A 118 7.64 13.15 24.08
CA ARG A 118 7.92 13.27 22.64
C ARG A 118 9.31 12.80 22.28
N GLU A 119 10.31 13.12 23.11
CA GLU A 119 11.69 12.71 22.89
C GLU A 119 11.84 11.19 22.98
N GLU A 120 11.32 10.57 24.04
CA GLU A 120 11.32 9.12 24.21
C GLU A 120 10.59 8.40 23.06
N ALA A 121 9.43 8.91 22.65
CA ALA A 121 8.65 8.32 21.56
C ALA A 121 9.40 8.32 20.24
N VAL A 122 10.10 9.42 19.92
CA VAL A 122 10.93 9.53 18.72
C VAL A 122 12.11 8.56 18.79
N ILE A 123 12.85 8.56 19.89
CA ILE A 123 14.03 7.70 20.08
C ILE A 123 13.64 6.21 20.02
N VAL A 124 12.54 5.81 20.66
CA VAL A 124 12.05 4.43 20.63
C VAL A 124 11.57 4.04 19.21
N ALA A 125 10.87 4.93 18.50
CA ALA A 125 10.44 4.66 17.12
C ALA A 125 11.63 4.48 16.17
N ASP A 126 12.66 5.34 16.27
CA ASP A 126 13.89 5.25 15.47
C ASP A 126 14.68 3.97 15.77
N TYR A 127 14.75 3.60 17.03
CA TYR A 127 15.37 2.34 17.45
C TYR A 127 14.63 1.13 16.90
N MET A 128 13.29 1.14 16.98
CA MET A 128 12.48 0.05 16.44
C MET A 128 12.65 -0.10 14.93
N GLU A 129 12.59 1.01 14.17
CA GLU A 129 12.79 1.02 12.72
C GLU A 129 14.16 0.44 12.33
N LYS A 130 15.18 0.67 13.14
CA LYS A 130 16.54 0.19 12.90
C LYS A 130 16.77 -1.26 13.33
N LYS A 131 16.15 -1.73 14.42
CA LYS A 131 16.49 -2.99 15.08
C LYS A 131 15.47 -4.11 14.91
N PHE A 132 14.19 -3.79 14.86
CA PHE A 132 13.13 -4.80 14.78
C PHE A 132 12.69 -5.03 13.35
N LEU A 133 13.62 -5.56 12.57
CA LEU A 133 13.47 -5.89 11.16
C LEU A 133 13.10 -7.37 11.00
N ASP A 134 12.53 -7.71 9.84
CA ASP A 134 12.23 -9.09 9.47
C ASP A 134 12.59 -9.31 7.99
N SER A 135 13.54 -10.20 7.74
CA SER A 135 14.02 -10.49 6.38
C SER A 135 12.99 -11.14 5.47
N ARG A 136 11.87 -11.65 6.03
CA ARG A 136 10.74 -12.18 5.27
C ARG A 136 9.93 -11.07 4.60
N VAL A 137 9.96 -9.86 5.17
CA VAL A 137 9.28 -8.69 4.59
C VAL A 137 10.10 -8.16 3.42
N LYS A 138 9.58 -8.31 2.23
CA LYS A 138 10.18 -7.84 0.98
C LYS A 138 9.35 -6.69 0.42
N LYS A 139 9.89 -6.02 -0.61
CA LYS A 139 9.15 -4.99 -1.34
C LYS A 139 7.83 -5.57 -1.86
N SER A 140 6.74 -4.86 -1.61
CA SER A 140 5.40 -5.24 -2.04
C SER A 140 5.30 -5.35 -3.57
N PHE A 141 4.51 -6.32 -4.03
CA PHE A 141 4.06 -6.41 -5.42
C PHE A 141 2.97 -5.37 -5.76
N VAL A 142 2.39 -4.71 -4.75
CA VAL A 142 1.37 -3.67 -4.93
C VAL A 142 2.05 -2.32 -5.16
N ASP A 143 1.78 -1.72 -6.31
CA ASP A 143 2.22 -0.36 -6.62
C ASP A 143 1.08 0.63 -6.39
N MET A 144 1.14 1.38 -5.28
CA MET A 144 0.12 2.36 -4.91
C MET A 144 0.11 3.60 -5.83
N SER A 145 1.20 3.86 -6.57
CA SER A 145 1.25 4.98 -7.52
C SER A 145 0.35 4.77 -8.74
N THR A 146 -0.04 3.53 -8.99
CA THR A 146 -0.93 3.14 -10.09
C THR A 146 -2.29 2.63 -9.58
N PHE A 147 -2.56 2.78 -8.29
CA PHE A 147 -3.78 2.26 -7.66
C PHE A 147 -4.98 3.16 -7.94
N THR A 148 -6.02 2.61 -8.54
CA THR A 148 -7.21 3.34 -8.98
C THR A 148 -8.33 3.33 -7.94
N LYS A 149 -9.25 4.30 -8.05
CA LYS A 149 -10.46 4.33 -7.21
C LYS A 149 -11.33 3.08 -7.37
N MET A 150 -11.35 2.50 -8.58
CA MET A 150 -12.09 1.24 -8.83
C MET A 150 -11.45 0.07 -8.10
N GLU A 151 -10.11 -0.02 -8.07
CA GLU A 151 -9.41 -1.07 -7.31
C GLU A 151 -9.72 -0.97 -5.82
N ALA A 152 -9.77 0.24 -5.26
CA ALA A 152 -10.19 0.45 -3.87
C ALA A 152 -11.64 -0.04 -3.63
N LYS A 153 -12.57 0.27 -4.55
CA LYS A 153 -13.95 -0.23 -4.50
C LYS A 153 -14.01 -1.75 -4.53
N LEU A 154 -13.24 -2.38 -5.43
CA LEU A 154 -13.15 -3.84 -5.53
C LEU A 154 -12.51 -4.46 -4.27
N GLY A 155 -11.48 -3.83 -3.73
CA GLY A 155 -10.85 -4.25 -2.46
C GLY A 155 -11.81 -4.19 -1.29
N GLY A 156 -12.58 -3.12 -1.16
CA GLY A 156 -13.63 -3.00 -0.16
C GLY A 156 -14.75 -4.04 -0.32
N LYS A 157 -15.07 -4.44 -1.55
CA LYS A 157 -16.00 -5.55 -1.82
C LYS A 157 -15.40 -6.88 -1.37
N ILE A 158 -14.14 -7.17 -1.72
CA ILE A 158 -13.41 -8.36 -1.29
C ILE A 158 -13.37 -8.44 0.24
N PHE A 159 -13.07 -7.34 0.93
CA PHE A 159 -13.02 -7.26 2.38
C PHE A 159 -14.35 -7.72 3.04
N ARG A 160 -15.49 -7.42 2.42
CA ARG A 160 -16.80 -7.87 2.89
C ARG A 160 -17.09 -9.32 2.50
N GLU A 161 -16.83 -9.72 1.26
CA GLU A 161 -17.13 -11.05 0.73
C GLU A 161 -16.31 -12.16 1.38
N TYR A 162 -15.07 -11.86 1.77
CA TYR A 162 -14.18 -12.79 2.48
C TYR A 162 -14.35 -12.72 4.01
N SER A 163 -15.45 -12.11 4.46
CA SER A 163 -15.84 -12.04 5.88
C SER A 163 -14.84 -11.34 6.81
N CYS A 164 -13.89 -10.58 6.30
CA CYS A 164 -12.94 -9.82 7.13
C CYS A 164 -13.68 -8.87 8.08
N LEU A 165 -14.80 -8.30 7.63
CA LEU A 165 -15.69 -7.45 8.42
C LEU A 165 -16.34 -8.17 9.60
N GLY A 166 -16.35 -9.50 9.62
CA GLY A 166 -16.86 -10.28 10.76
C GLY A 166 -16.00 -10.11 12.02
N CYS A 167 -14.71 -9.86 11.85
CA CYS A 167 -13.76 -9.74 12.95
C CYS A 167 -13.16 -8.34 13.08
N HIS A 168 -12.97 -7.62 11.97
CA HIS A 168 -12.29 -6.33 11.92
C HIS A 168 -13.29 -5.18 11.77
N GLN A 169 -13.01 -4.08 12.47
CA GLN A 169 -13.77 -2.85 12.33
C GLN A 169 -13.10 -1.88 11.36
N ILE A 170 -13.92 -1.28 10.51
CA ILE A 170 -13.57 -0.13 9.66
C ILE A 170 -14.57 1.00 9.90
N LYS A 171 -14.33 2.19 9.36
CA LYS A 171 -15.32 3.27 9.31
C LYS A 171 -16.10 3.21 8.01
N ASP A 172 -17.41 3.41 8.08
CA ASP A 172 -18.25 3.64 6.90
C ASP A 172 -18.09 5.07 6.38
N ASN A 173 -18.90 5.43 5.37
CA ASN A 173 -18.85 6.76 4.75
C ASN A 173 -19.23 7.90 5.72
N ASP A 174 -19.99 7.59 6.76
CA ASP A 174 -20.44 8.55 7.79
C ASP A 174 -19.46 8.58 8.99
N GLY A 175 -18.36 7.85 8.89
CA GLY A 175 -17.35 7.75 9.95
C GLY A 175 -17.72 6.82 11.11
N LYS A 176 -18.84 6.11 11.02
CA LYS A 176 -19.29 5.15 12.04
C LYS A 176 -18.50 3.86 11.93
N LEU A 177 -18.11 3.31 13.09
CA LEU A 177 -17.47 2.00 13.16
C LEU A 177 -18.48 0.90 12.80
N ILE A 178 -18.11 0.08 11.83
CA ILE A 178 -18.84 -1.11 11.40
C ILE A 178 -17.91 -2.32 11.42
N GLY A 179 -18.49 -3.50 11.67
CA GLY A 179 -17.76 -4.77 11.73
C GLY A 179 -17.61 -5.31 13.15
N GLY A 180 -17.07 -6.52 13.25
CA GLY A 180 -16.86 -7.21 14.50
C GLY A 180 -15.71 -6.65 15.32
N PRO A 181 -15.82 -6.57 16.65
CA PRO A 181 -14.79 -5.98 17.52
C PRO A 181 -13.75 -7.00 18.00
N ILE A 182 -13.73 -8.22 17.45
CA ILE A 182 -12.94 -9.33 18.00
C ILE A 182 -11.45 -9.23 17.64
N SER A 183 -11.12 -8.54 16.57
CA SER A 183 -9.76 -8.38 16.08
C SER A 183 -9.33 -6.92 16.08
N VAL A 184 -8.12 -6.67 15.58
CA VAL A 184 -7.59 -5.32 15.44
C VAL A 184 -8.46 -4.48 14.51
N THR A 185 -8.72 -3.24 14.89
CA THR A 185 -9.40 -2.27 14.01
C THR A 185 -8.53 -1.95 12.80
N LEU A 186 -9.14 -1.73 11.65
CA LEU A 186 -8.44 -1.44 10.39
C LEU A 186 -8.80 -0.10 9.78
N PHE A 187 -9.58 0.75 10.49
CA PHE A 187 -10.02 2.04 9.95
C PHE A 187 -8.88 3.03 9.65
N ASP A 188 -7.68 2.79 10.17
CA ASP A 188 -6.47 3.59 10.01
C ASP A 188 -5.30 2.79 9.40
N ALA A 189 -5.59 1.64 8.79
CA ALA A 189 -4.57 0.69 8.33
C ALA A 189 -3.53 1.34 7.40
N GLY A 190 -3.95 2.24 6.52
CA GLY A 190 -3.07 2.95 5.59
C GLY A 190 -2.11 3.95 6.25
N ASN A 191 -2.45 4.45 7.44
CA ASN A 191 -1.54 5.30 8.22
C ASN A 191 -0.63 4.49 9.15
N ARG A 192 -1.07 3.29 9.53
CA ARG A 192 -0.44 2.47 10.56
C ARG A 192 0.59 1.50 10.01
N TYR A 193 0.22 0.76 8.97
CA TYR A 193 1.07 -0.30 8.44
C TYR A 193 1.91 0.15 7.26
N THR A 194 3.10 -0.42 7.14
CA THR A 194 3.85 -0.33 5.89
C THR A 194 3.21 -1.24 4.84
N LEU A 195 3.27 -0.82 3.60
CA LEU A 195 2.75 -1.61 2.47
C LEU A 195 3.44 -2.97 2.36
N ASP A 196 4.76 -2.97 2.55
CA ASP A 196 5.58 -4.18 2.41
C ASP A 196 5.21 -5.23 3.47
N TRP A 197 5.06 -4.80 4.73
CA TRP A 197 4.64 -5.70 5.80
C TRP A 197 3.21 -6.21 5.59
N LEU A 198 2.26 -5.33 5.22
CA LEU A 198 0.87 -5.74 5.01
C LEU A 198 0.74 -6.74 3.88
N SER A 199 1.51 -6.57 2.79
CA SER A 199 1.56 -7.51 1.68
C SER A 199 2.08 -8.88 2.12
N ARG A 200 3.20 -8.90 2.86
CA ARG A 200 3.77 -10.15 3.37
C ARG A 200 2.88 -10.82 4.41
N PHE A 201 2.24 -10.04 5.27
CA PHE A 201 1.27 -10.56 6.25
C PHE A 201 0.07 -11.22 5.55
N ALA A 202 -0.43 -10.61 4.48
CA ALA A 202 -1.55 -11.14 3.71
C ALA A 202 -1.24 -12.47 2.99
N GLU A 203 0.03 -12.75 2.70
CA GLU A 203 0.44 -14.04 2.12
C GLU A 203 0.32 -15.18 3.13
N ASN A 204 0.79 -14.99 4.35
CA ASN A 204 0.71 -15.97 5.43
C ASN A 204 0.71 -15.30 6.82
N PRO A 205 -0.46 -14.99 7.38
CA PRO A 205 -0.57 -14.36 8.69
C PRO A 205 0.07 -15.16 9.82
N GLN A 206 0.05 -16.49 9.74
CA GLN A 206 0.57 -17.38 10.78
C GLN A 206 2.08 -17.27 10.96
N ASP A 207 2.81 -16.79 9.98
CA ASP A 207 4.25 -16.51 10.12
C ASP A 207 4.54 -15.44 11.19
N PHE A 208 3.59 -14.52 11.39
CA PHE A 208 3.71 -13.41 12.34
C PHE A 208 2.82 -13.60 13.57
N THR A 209 1.70 -14.26 13.40
CA THR A 209 0.69 -14.49 14.45
C THR A 209 0.25 -15.96 14.46
N PRO A 210 1.12 -16.89 14.87
CA PRO A 210 0.87 -18.33 14.72
C PRO A 210 -0.35 -18.83 15.53
N HIS A 211 -0.85 -18.02 16.46
CA HIS A 211 -2.03 -18.31 17.26
C HIS A 211 -3.27 -17.54 16.82
N SER A 212 -3.15 -16.75 15.75
CA SER A 212 -4.29 -16.07 15.14
C SER A 212 -5.17 -17.06 14.40
N GLY A 213 -6.47 -16.90 14.55
CA GLY A 213 -7.45 -17.55 13.68
C GLY A 213 -7.59 -16.86 12.32
N GLU A 214 -6.74 -15.90 12.01
CA GLU A 214 -6.78 -15.19 10.76
C GLU A 214 -6.33 -16.12 9.63
N TYR A 215 -7.24 -16.34 8.73
CA TYR A 215 -7.01 -17.11 7.51
C TYR A 215 -7.37 -16.23 6.32
N ILE A 216 -6.37 -15.92 5.51
CA ILE A 216 -6.62 -15.32 4.21
C ILE A 216 -6.76 -16.48 3.24
N ALA A 217 -7.98 -16.66 2.74
CA ALA A 217 -8.26 -17.68 1.74
C ALA A 217 -7.33 -17.50 0.54
N ASP A 218 -7.05 -18.60 -0.17
CA ASP A 218 -6.32 -18.57 -1.43
C ASP A 218 -7.03 -17.62 -2.41
N ILE A 219 -6.50 -16.43 -2.53
CA ILE A 219 -7.00 -15.38 -3.43
C ILE A 219 -5.95 -15.11 -4.51
N SER A 220 -6.41 -14.86 -5.73
CA SER A 220 -5.50 -14.48 -6.81
C SER A 220 -4.74 -13.20 -6.46
N GLU A 221 -3.52 -13.07 -7.00
CA GLU A 221 -2.67 -11.89 -6.81
C GLU A 221 -3.42 -10.58 -7.08
N ARG A 222 -4.27 -10.55 -8.12
CA ARG A 222 -5.11 -9.39 -8.42
C ARG A 222 -6.08 -9.05 -7.29
N LYS A 223 -6.75 -10.04 -6.69
CA LYS A 223 -7.64 -9.81 -5.54
C LYS A 223 -6.84 -9.35 -4.33
N ALA A 224 -5.68 -9.94 -4.10
CA ALA A 224 -4.77 -9.53 -3.03
C ALA A 224 -4.32 -8.07 -3.22
N ARG A 225 -3.92 -7.67 -4.45
CA ARG A 225 -3.63 -6.28 -4.79
C ARG A 225 -4.79 -5.32 -4.43
N HIS A 226 -6.02 -5.67 -4.82
CA HIS A 226 -7.18 -4.84 -4.51
C HIS A 226 -7.43 -4.73 -3.01
N LEU A 227 -7.34 -5.85 -2.28
CA LEU A 227 -7.57 -5.89 -0.84
C LEU A 227 -6.52 -5.09 -0.07
N ILE A 228 -5.23 -5.35 -0.34
CA ILE A 228 -4.11 -4.66 0.29
C ILE A 228 -4.16 -3.17 -0.04
N GLY A 229 -4.32 -2.83 -1.31
CA GLY A 229 -4.44 -1.44 -1.74
C GLY A 229 -5.62 -0.72 -1.08
N TYR A 230 -6.77 -1.36 -0.96
CA TYR A 230 -7.91 -0.82 -0.22
C TYR A 230 -7.55 -0.53 1.24
N LEU A 231 -6.94 -1.48 1.95
CA LEU A 231 -6.50 -1.29 3.34
C LEU A 231 -5.51 -0.12 3.46
N MET A 232 -4.62 0.05 2.48
CA MET A 232 -3.67 1.18 2.45
C MET A 232 -4.32 2.54 2.19
N THR A 233 -5.59 2.58 1.76
CA THR A 233 -6.34 3.85 1.65
C THR A 233 -7.07 4.22 2.94
N LEU A 234 -7.26 3.27 3.87
CA LEU A 234 -8.03 3.49 5.09
C LEU A 234 -7.30 4.42 6.06
N GLY A 235 -7.98 5.47 6.49
CA GLY A 235 -7.46 6.49 7.40
C GLY A 235 -6.54 7.52 6.74
N VAL A 236 -6.22 7.38 5.46
CA VAL A 236 -5.41 8.35 4.71
C VAL A 236 -6.33 9.41 4.13
N ASN A 237 -6.33 10.59 4.75
CA ASN A 237 -7.01 11.73 4.20
C ASN A 237 -6.33 12.15 2.89
N ASP A 238 -7.12 12.55 1.90
CA ASP A 238 -6.64 13.05 0.61
C ASP A 238 -5.79 12.04 -0.20
N PHE A 239 -6.06 10.73 -0.07
CA PHE A 239 -5.42 9.72 -0.90
C PHE A 239 -5.67 10.00 -2.38
N LYS A 240 -4.59 10.16 -3.15
CA LYS A 240 -4.67 10.45 -4.59
C LYS A 240 -4.67 9.16 -5.38
N PHE A 241 -5.83 8.82 -5.91
CA PHE A 241 -5.95 7.69 -6.82
C PHE A 241 -5.32 7.99 -8.17
N TYR A 242 -4.75 6.97 -8.77
CA TYR A 242 -4.29 7.03 -10.15
C TYR A 242 -5.49 7.12 -11.10
N GLU A 243 -5.41 8.03 -12.06
CA GLU A 243 -6.43 8.26 -13.08
C GLU A 243 -5.84 7.95 -14.46
N PRO A 244 -5.97 6.69 -14.94
CA PRO A 244 -5.35 6.24 -16.19
C PRO A 244 -5.66 7.13 -17.39
N TRP A 245 -6.90 7.63 -17.48
CA TRP A 245 -7.35 8.52 -18.56
C TRP A 245 -6.63 9.88 -18.61
N LYS A 246 -5.92 10.27 -17.54
CA LYS A 246 -5.06 11.47 -17.51
C LYS A 246 -3.61 11.18 -17.87
N SER A 247 -3.27 9.93 -18.13
CA SER A 247 -1.90 9.49 -18.43
C SER A 247 -1.42 9.90 -19.83
N LYS A 248 -0.12 9.75 -20.07
CA LYS A 248 0.48 9.99 -21.40
C LYS A 248 -0.05 9.04 -22.46
N GLU A 249 -0.40 7.82 -22.09
CA GLU A 249 -0.96 6.81 -22.99
C GLU A 249 -2.29 7.28 -23.57
N PHE A 250 -3.17 7.85 -22.75
CA PHE A 250 -4.43 8.41 -23.20
C PHE A 250 -4.25 9.68 -24.04
N LYS A 251 -3.24 10.53 -23.72
CA LYS A 251 -2.92 11.70 -24.56
C LYS A 251 -2.38 11.31 -25.93
N ASN A 252 -1.72 10.15 -26.01
CA ASN A 252 -1.11 9.61 -27.23
C ASN A 252 -1.93 8.46 -27.83
N ALA A 253 -3.23 8.38 -27.50
CA ALA A 253 -4.11 7.36 -28.04
C ALA A 253 -4.26 7.49 -29.56
N ASP A 254 -4.27 6.35 -30.24
CA ASP A 254 -4.32 6.26 -31.69
C ASP A 254 -5.50 5.40 -32.14
N ILE A 255 -6.34 5.98 -32.99
CA ILE A 255 -7.59 5.37 -33.43
C ILE A 255 -7.35 4.16 -34.34
N GLU A 256 -6.32 4.20 -35.16
CA GLU A 256 -6.05 3.11 -36.12
C GLU A 256 -5.46 1.88 -35.37
N ARG A 257 -4.59 2.11 -34.36
CA ARG A 257 -4.17 1.02 -33.47
C ARG A 257 -5.36 0.47 -32.71
N GLY A 258 -6.24 1.35 -32.22
CA GLY A 258 -7.47 0.96 -31.53
C GLY A 258 -8.40 0.11 -32.38
N ALA A 259 -8.54 0.44 -33.69
CA ALA A 259 -9.31 -0.35 -34.64
C ALA A 259 -8.75 -1.78 -34.79
N LYS A 260 -7.42 -1.94 -34.83
CA LYS A 260 -6.78 -3.25 -34.90
C LYS A 260 -7.05 -4.07 -33.63
N ILE A 261 -6.94 -3.45 -32.47
CA ILE A 261 -7.24 -4.09 -31.17
C ILE A 261 -8.72 -4.50 -31.11
N TYR A 262 -9.63 -3.61 -31.50
CA TYR A 262 -11.05 -3.92 -31.52
C TYR A 262 -11.37 -5.11 -32.44
N LYS A 263 -10.77 -5.16 -33.62
CA LYS A 263 -10.90 -6.26 -34.57
C LYS A 263 -10.43 -7.59 -33.98
N GLU A 264 -9.32 -7.58 -33.25
CA GLU A 264 -8.69 -8.77 -32.70
C GLU A 264 -9.42 -9.32 -31.46
N TYR A 265 -9.80 -8.43 -30.54
CA TYR A 265 -10.29 -8.84 -29.23
C TYR A 265 -11.79 -8.62 -29.00
N CYS A 266 -12.42 -7.65 -29.69
CA CYS A 266 -13.78 -7.22 -29.35
C CYS A 266 -14.85 -7.70 -30.37
N VAL A 267 -14.46 -7.82 -31.63
CA VAL A 267 -15.39 -8.21 -32.74
C VAL A 267 -16.05 -9.55 -32.48
N GLN A 268 -15.34 -10.48 -31.83
CA GLN A 268 -15.88 -11.81 -31.55
C GLN A 268 -17.22 -11.79 -30.82
N CYS A 269 -17.43 -10.82 -29.94
CA CYS A 269 -18.70 -10.64 -29.21
C CYS A 269 -19.50 -9.44 -29.71
N HIS A 270 -18.84 -8.28 -29.92
CA HIS A 270 -19.52 -7.03 -30.24
C HIS A 270 -19.84 -6.82 -31.72
N GLY A 271 -19.29 -7.70 -32.59
CA GLY A 271 -19.51 -7.60 -34.05
C GLY A 271 -18.65 -6.52 -34.71
N LYS A 272 -18.40 -6.66 -36.01
CA LYS A 272 -17.56 -5.75 -36.80
C LYS A 272 -18.07 -4.31 -36.77
N ASN A 273 -19.40 -4.17 -36.82
CA ASN A 273 -20.08 -2.88 -36.84
C ASN A 273 -20.64 -2.48 -35.46
N GLY A 274 -20.21 -3.14 -34.36
CA GLY A 274 -20.67 -2.85 -33.01
C GLY A 274 -22.14 -3.24 -32.76
N GLY A 275 -22.70 -4.16 -33.54
CA GLY A 275 -24.10 -4.60 -33.43
C GLY A 275 -24.40 -5.57 -32.29
N GLY A 276 -23.39 -6.02 -31.54
CA GLY A 276 -23.56 -7.05 -30.52
C GLY A 276 -23.83 -8.44 -31.11
N ASP A 277 -23.51 -8.64 -32.36
CA ASP A 277 -23.85 -9.78 -33.22
C ASP A 277 -22.63 -10.59 -33.66
N GLY A 278 -21.52 -10.44 -32.96
CA GLY A 278 -20.33 -11.24 -33.22
C GLY A 278 -20.56 -12.74 -33.04
N PRO A 279 -19.76 -13.62 -33.71
CA PRO A 279 -19.98 -15.07 -33.66
C PRO A 279 -19.98 -15.64 -32.22
N GLY A 280 -19.25 -15.06 -31.31
CA GLY A 280 -19.24 -15.43 -29.86
C GLY A 280 -20.40 -14.89 -29.06
N ALA A 281 -21.28 -14.05 -29.66
CA ALA A 281 -22.47 -13.52 -28.96
C ALA A 281 -23.62 -14.54 -28.87
N LYS A 282 -23.54 -15.61 -29.67
CA LYS A 282 -24.58 -16.65 -29.71
C LYS A 282 -24.66 -17.35 -28.32
N GLY A 283 -25.85 -17.35 -27.76
CA GLY A 283 -26.10 -17.99 -26.47
C GLY A 283 -25.70 -17.14 -25.23
N LEU A 284 -25.10 -15.97 -25.39
CA LEU A 284 -24.82 -15.11 -24.26
C LEU A 284 -26.11 -14.42 -23.75
N ASN A 285 -26.26 -14.44 -22.41
CA ASN A 285 -27.30 -13.72 -21.69
C ASN A 285 -26.71 -12.97 -20.51
N PRO A 286 -26.79 -11.65 -20.41
CA PRO A 286 -27.27 -10.74 -21.45
C PRO A 286 -26.35 -10.75 -22.68
N LYS A 287 -26.92 -10.35 -23.82
CA LYS A 287 -26.16 -10.17 -25.06
C LYS A 287 -25.12 -9.05 -24.93
N PRO A 288 -24.03 -9.07 -25.74
CA PRO A 288 -23.08 -7.99 -25.78
C PRO A 288 -23.73 -6.64 -26.10
N ALA A 289 -23.14 -5.59 -25.52
CA ALA A 289 -23.61 -4.22 -25.79
C ALA A 289 -23.54 -3.89 -27.27
N ILE A 290 -24.57 -3.17 -27.76
CA ILE A 290 -24.68 -2.71 -29.15
C ILE A 290 -24.01 -1.34 -29.22
N HIS A 291 -22.73 -1.29 -29.56
CA HIS A 291 -21.89 -0.09 -29.53
C HIS A 291 -22.43 1.02 -30.47
N ASN A 292 -22.95 0.67 -31.66
CA ASN A 292 -23.46 1.62 -32.62
C ASN A 292 -24.75 2.32 -32.18
N LYS A 293 -25.42 1.83 -31.14
CA LYS A 293 -26.59 2.47 -30.52
C LYS A 293 -26.30 3.18 -29.21
N LEU A 294 -25.07 3.11 -28.73
CA LEU A 294 -24.67 3.70 -27.45
C LEU A 294 -23.95 5.03 -27.67
N PRO A 295 -24.28 6.07 -26.92
CA PRO A 295 -23.58 7.35 -26.98
C PRO A 295 -22.22 7.21 -26.23
N LEU A 296 -21.27 6.47 -26.82
CA LEU A 296 -19.99 6.15 -26.15
C LEU A 296 -19.16 7.41 -25.87
N ASN A 297 -19.40 8.50 -26.60
CA ASN A 297 -18.76 9.79 -26.32
C ASN A 297 -19.24 10.44 -25.01
N ASP A 298 -20.48 10.14 -24.60
CA ASP A 298 -21.08 10.74 -23.40
C ASP A 298 -20.73 9.95 -22.13
N TYR A 299 -20.17 8.74 -22.29
CA TYR A 299 -19.74 7.99 -21.14
C TYR A 299 -18.47 8.58 -20.54
N PRO A 300 -18.40 8.72 -19.21
CA PRO A 300 -17.19 9.14 -18.50
C PRO A 300 -15.98 8.25 -18.85
N ASP A 301 -14.80 8.85 -18.90
CA ASP A 301 -13.56 8.13 -19.20
C ASP A 301 -13.31 6.98 -18.24
N ASP A 302 -13.56 7.21 -16.96
CA ASP A 302 -13.41 6.20 -15.90
C ASP A 302 -14.36 5.02 -16.10
N TYR A 303 -15.58 5.24 -16.58
CA TYR A 303 -16.54 4.17 -16.83
C TYR A 303 -16.05 3.23 -17.95
N LEU A 304 -15.68 3.78 -19.11
CA LEU A 304 -15.20 2.98 -20.24
C LEU A 304 -13.90 2.26 -19.90
N TYR A 305 -12.97 2.96 -19.26
CA TYR A 305 -11.73 2.35 -18.81
C TYR A 305 -12.00 1.17 -17.86
N ASN A 306 -12.78 1.40 -16.81
CA ASN A 306 -13.06 0.40 -15.80
C ASN A 306 -13.82 -0.80 -16.37
N LEU A 307 -14.76 -0.56 -17.27
CA LEU A 307 -15.52 -1.62 -17.96
C LEU A 307 -14.58 -2.54 -18.75
N ILE A 308 -13.66 -1.98 -19.52
CA ILE A 308 -12.75 -2.76 -20.34
C ILE A 308 -11.65 -3.39 -19.50
N PHE A 309 -11.04 -2.62 -18.61
CA PHE A 309 -9.90 -3.08 -17.80
C PHE A 309 -10.30 -4.19 -16.82
N TYR A 310 -11.39 -3.98 -16.04
CA TYR A 310 -11.81 -4.91 -14.98
C TYR A 310 -12.94 -5.85 -15.40
N GLY A 311 -13.42 -5.72 -16.63
CA GLY A 311 -14.53 -6.52 -17.16
C GLY A 311 -15.91 -6.08 -16.70
N GLY A 312 -16.95 -6.63 -17.32
CA GLY A 312 -18.33 -6.22 -17.08
C GLY A 312 -18.81 -6.39 -15.64
N LYS A 313 -18.43 -7.47 -14.99
CA LYS A 313 -18.82 -7.75 -13.59
C LYS A 313 -18.40 -6.64 -12.62
N SER A 314 -17.29 -5.97 -12.87
CA SER A 314 -16.76 -4.92 -11.99
C SER A 314 -17.64 -3.67 -11.92
N VAL A 315 -18.37 -3.39 -12.99
CA VAL A 315 -19.27 -2.24 -13.11
C VAL A 315 -20.75 -2.65 -13.07
N GLY A 316 -21.05 -3.85 -12.57
CA GLY A 316 -22.41 -4.35 -12.43
C GLY A 316 -23.07 -4.81 -13.76
N LYS A 317 -22.24 -5.12 -14.76
CA LYS A 317 -22.67 -5.66 -16.06
C LYS A 317 -22.39 -7.16 -16.14
N SER A 318 -22.54 -7.74 -17.33
CA SER A 318 -22.36 -9.17 -17.57
C SER A 318 -20.97 -9.67 -17.21
N PRO A 319 -20.83 -10.80 -16.49
CA PRO A 319 -19.56 -11.46 -16.27
C PRO A 319 -18.93 -12.03 -17.56
N ASN A 320 -19.71 -12.14 -18.63
CA ASN A 320 -19.23 -12.62 -19.94
C ASN A 320 -18.34 -11.59 -20.66
N MET A 321 -18.36 -10.32 -20.26
CA MET A 321 -17.37 -9.33 -20.68
C MET A 321 -16.09 -9.53 -19.85
N PRO A 322 -15.02 -10.08 -20.45
CA PRO A 322 -13.80 -10.37 -19.69
C PRO A 322 -13.06 -9.10 -19.27
N ASP A 323 -12.13 -9.28 -18.33
CA ASP A 323 -11.19 -8.24 -17.92
C ASP A 323 -9.97 -8.22 -18.86
N TRP A 324 -9.85 -7.17 -19.63
CA TRP A 324 -8.77 -6.99 -20.59
C TRP A 324 -7.50 -6.37 -19.98
N GLY A 325 -7.56 -5.90 -18.72
CA GLY A 325 -6.45 -5.23 -18.06
C GLY A 325 -5.22 -6.11 -17.84
N MET A 326 -5.38 -7.43 -17.86
CA MET A 326 -4.26 -8.38 -17.77
C MET A 326 -3.71 -8.77 -19.15
N THR A 327 -4.43 -8.50 -20.23
CA THR A 327 -4.08 -8.87 -21.60
C THR A 327 -3.57 -7.68 -22.41
N LEU A 328 -4.25 -6.54 -22.27
CA LEU A 328 -3.95 -5.32 -23.01
C LEU A 328 -3.01 -4.39 -22.23
N SER A 329 -2.03 -3.82 -22.92
CA SER A 329 -1.19 -2.77 -22.36
C SER A 329 -2.00 -1.50 -22.07
N LYS A 330 -1.47 -0.60 -21.23
CA LYS A 330 -2.09 0.70 -20.95
C LYS A 330 -2.31 1.51 -22.24
N GLN A 331 -1.36 1.45 -23.18
CA GLN A 331 -1.49 2.11 -24.49
C GLN A 331 -2.61 1.46 -25.31
N SER A 332 -2.68 0.13 -25.35
CA SER A 332 -3.72 -0.59 -26.08
C SER A 332 -5.13 -0.28 -25.56
N LEU A 333 -5.28 -0.13 -24.24
CA LEU A 333 -6.55 0.29 -23.63
C LEU A 333 -6.92 1.71 -24.03
N ALA A 334 -5.97 2.64 -24.03
CA ALA A 334 -6.20 4.01 -24.47
C ALA A 334 -6.61 4.06 -25.95
N ASP A 335 -5.89 3.31 -26.80
CA ASP A 335 -6.13 3.26 -28.25
C ASP A 335 -7.55 2.70 -28.56
N VAL A 336 -7.94 1.58 -27.92
CA VAL A 336 -9.28 1.00 -28.19
C VAL A 336 -10.40 1.89 -27.66
N ILE A 337 -10.21 2.61 -26.56
CA ILE A 337 -11.21 3.56 -26.06
C ILE A 337 -11.35 4.75 -27.04
N ALA A 338 -10.24 5.27 -27.56
CA ALA A 338 -10.25 6.32 -28.58
C ALA A 338 -10.97 5.85 -29.86
N TYR A 339 -10.72 4.63 -30.31
CA TYR A 339 -11.43 4.04 -31.45
C TYR A 339 -12.93 3.91 -31.18
N LEU A 340 -13.31 3.37 -30.01
CA LEU A 340 -14.74 3.21 -29.65
C LEU A 340 -15.49 4.55 -29.73
N ARG A 341 -14.88 5.61 -29.17
CA ARG A 341 -15.48 6.97 -29.17
C ARG A 341 -15.53 7.59 -30.56
N SER A 342 -14.50 7.37 -31.37
CA SER A 342 -14.46 7.91 -32.75
C SER A 342 -15.41 7.18 -33.68
N ASN A 343 -15.56 5.86 -33.56
CA ASN A 343 -16.25 5.01 -34.51
C ASN A 343 -17.74 4.80 -34.18
N PHE A 344 -18.10 4.82 -32.88
CA PHE A 344 -19.48 4.57 -32.44
C PHE A 344 -20.01 5.79 -31.70
N LYS A 345 -20.74 6.63 -32.43
CA LYS A 345 -21.26 7.93 -31.94
C LYS A 345 -22.67 7.84 -31.34
N GLY A 346 -23.31 6.67 -31.44
CA GLY A 346 -24.73 6.51 -31.16
C GLY A 346 -25.62 7.02 -32.32
N GLU A 347 -26.75 6.41 -32.52
CA GLU A 347 -27.78 6.92 -33.39
C GLU A 347 -28.77 7.80 -32.62
#